data_8d2e0f32d27ebe830fe8d80b5183863b
#
_entry.id   8d2e0f32d27ebe830fe8d80b5183863b
#
_cell.length_a   1.000
_cell.length_b   1.000
_cell.length_c   1.000
_cell.angle_alpha   90.00
_cell.angle_beta   90.00
_cell.angle_gamma   90.00
#
_symmetry.space_group_name_H-M   'P 1'
#
loop_
_entity.id
_entity.type
_entity.pdbx_description
1 polymer ?
#
loop_
_entity_poly.entity_id
_entity_poly.type
_entity_poly.pdbx_seq_one_letter_code
_entity_poly.pdbx_strand_id
1 'polypeptide(L)'
;MNILFSCAGRRRYLLKYFREELSPNDKIIATDMQSSAPALTEADIVEIVPAVYAENYIELLKEICIKHSVDAIISLNDLELPILANNRYKFEEIGTKVIVSSMDVIDICFDKYKTSEFLSKIGLNSPKTFISYEEAIIALRKGDLKFPAIIKPRWGSGSIGIEIAYDFEDLEILYNYLKKKLSRSILSKASISEDSLLIQEYINGPEFGLDIMNDLNGEHCGVSIKKKLSMRAGETDKAITIENADIKYIGQQIAHNLKHIANLDCDILEKNGEYYVLELNPRFGGGYPFSHEACVNMPKAIISWLKNEMPSKSCFIANTNKTFAKCDILVNVSN
;
A
#
# COMPACT_ATOMS: atom_id res chain seq x y z
N MET A 1 14.24 4.91 21.53
CA MET A 1 13.88 4.18 20.29
C MET A 1 14.07 5.11 19.10
N ASN A 2 14.70 4.60 18.04
CA ASN A 2 14.96 5.36 16.83
C ASN A 2 14.28 4.64 15.65
N ILE A 3 13.34 5.29 14.98
CA ILE A 3 12.58 4.69 13.87
C ILE A 3 12.97 5.39 12.58
N LEU A 4 13.33 4.61 11.57
CA LEU A 4 13.64 5.10 10.24
C LEU A 4 12.44 4.90 9.32
N PHE A 5 11.99 5.98 8.70
CA PHE A 5 11.01 5.97 7.62
C PHE A 5 11.72 6.10 6.29
N SER A 6 11.73 5.05 5.49
CA SER A 6 12.34 5.09 4.17
C SER A 6 11.33 5.47 3.09
N CYS A 7 11.81 6.11 2.02
CA CYS A 7 10.96 6.63 0.95
C CYS A 7 9.81 7.50 1.49
N ALA A 8 10.12 8.44 2.39
CA ALA A 8 9.15 9.19 3.17
C ALA A 8 8.19 10.04 2.31
N GLY A 9 8.66 10.60 1.18
CA GLY A 9 7.87 11.28 0.17
C GLY A 9 6.97 12.37 0.72
N ARG A 10 5.66 12.25 0.48
CA ARG A 10 4.63 13.20 0.92
C ARG A 10 3.92 12.77 2.22
N ARG A 11 4.33 11.69 2.87
CA ARG A 11 3.61 11.09 4.01
C ARG A 11 3.98 11.72 5.37
N ARG A 12 4.13 13.04 5.38
CA ARG A 12 4.44 13.86 6.56
C ARG A 12 3.53 13.52 7.75
N TYR A 13 2.22 13.35 7.52
CA TYR A 13 1.24 13.01 8.53
C TYR A 13 1.58 11.72 9.29
N LEU A 14 2.15 10.71 8.61
CA LEU A 14 2.48 9.45 9.25
C LEU A 14 3.63 9.62 10.25
N LEU A 15 4.68 10.34 9.86
CA LEU A 15 5.79 10.65 10.77
C LEU A 15 5.28 11.40 12.00
N LYS A 16 4.35 12.36 11.81
CA LYS A 16 3.71 13.08 12.91
C LYS A 16 2.95 12.14 13.85
N TYR A 17 2.15 11.20 13.35
CA TYR A 17 1.43 10.23 14.16
C TYR A 17 2.37 9.33 14.98
N PHE A 18 3.52 8.95 14.43
CA PHE A 18 4.54 8.25 15.20
C PHE A 18 5.20 9.15 16.25
N ARG A 19 5.44 10.43 15.91
CA ARG A 19 5.99 11.41 16.84
C ARG A 19 5.13 11.58 18.08
N GLU A 20 3.82 11.57 17.93
CA GLU A 20 2.87 11.71 19.03
C GLU A 20 2.92 10.54 20.04
N GLU A 21 3.42 9.37 19.63
CA GLU A 21 3.52 8.18 20.47
C GLU A 21 4.96 7.88 20.97
N LEU A 22 5.96 8.53 20.39
CA LEU A 22 7.36 8.38 20.79
C LEU A 22 7.67 9.25 22.01
N SER A 23 8.63 8.79 22.84
CA SER A 23 9.15 9.56 23.98
C SER A 23 9.99 10.73 23.48
N PRO A 24 10.17 11.80 24.28
CA PRO A 24 10.95 12.98 23.87
C PRO A 24 12.40 12.71 23.45
N ASN A 25 13.00 11.63 23.96
CA ASN A 25 14.37 11.23 23.63
C ASN A 25 14.46 10.31 22.41
N ASP A 26 13.33 9.79 21.93
CA ASP A 26 13.26 8.93 20.77
C ASP A 26 13.39 9.77 19.49
N LYS A 27 13.94 9.19 18.42
CA LYS A 27 14.21 9.90 17.17
C LYS A 27 13.44 9.33 15.99
N ILE A 28 12.95 10.22 15.14
CA ILE A 28 12.50 9.89 13.79
C ILE A 28 13.62 10.23 12.82
N ILE A 29 14.10 9.22 12.11
CA ILE A 29 15.00 9.35 10.98
C ILE A 29 14.14 9.20 9.71
N ALA A 30 14.34 10.04 8.72
CA ALA A 30 13.66 9.90 7.43
C ALA A 30 14.65 9.92 6.27
N THR A 31 14.43 9.03 5.31
CA THR A 31 15.21 9.00 4.08
C THR A 31 14.33 9.19 2.86
N ASP A 32 14.85 9.92 1.88
CA ASP A 32 14.25 10.07 0.55
C ASP A 32 15.35 10.35 -0.48
N MET A 33 15.06 10.10 -1.76
CA MET A 33 15.96 10.48 -2.84
C MET A 33 15.89 11.97 -3.17
N GLN A 34 14.80 12.64 -2.79
CA GLN A 34 14.58 14.07 -3.02
C GLN A 34 14.72 14.83 -1.70
N SER A 35 15.69 15.73 -1.61
CA SER A 35 15.90 16.59 -0.43
C SER A 35 14.70 17.50 -0.13
N SER A 36 13.84 17.74 -1.13
CA SER A 36 12.63 18.53 -1.02
C SER A 36 11.38 17.71 -0.67
N ALA A 37 11.51 16.43 -0.29
CA ALA A 37 10.38 15.60 0.10
C ALA A 37 9.70 16.17 1.37
N PRO A 38 8.40 16.51 1.33
CA PRO A 38 7.71 17.17 2.45
C PRO A 38 7.77 16.42 3.78
N ALA A 39 7.80 15.10 3.76
CA ALA A 39 7.86 14.30 4.98
C ALA A 39 9.15 14.48 5.78
N LEU A 40 10.25 14.87 5.12
CA LEU A 40 11.55 15.11 5.78
C LEU A 40 11.46 16.22 6.81
N THR A 41 10.51 17.16 6.68
CA THR A 41 10.33 18.28 7.64
C THR A 41 9.81 17.85 9.02
N GLU A 42 9.34 16.60 9.18
CA GLU A 42 8.89 16.03 10.47
C GLU A 42 9.95 15.14 11.14
N ALA A 43 11.08 14.91 10.46
CA ALA A 43 12.14 14.07 11.02
C ALA A 43 13.12 14.87 11.88
N ASP A 44 13.68 14.21 12.90
CA ASP A 44 14.81 14.77 13.69
C ASP A 44 16.12 14.69 12.90
N ILE A 45 16.24 13.66 12.06
CA ILE A 45 17.42 13.38 11.25
C ILE A 45 16.97 13.06 9.83
N VAL A 46 17.61 13.72 8.88
CA VAL A 46 17.35 13.54 7.45
C VAL A 46 18.59 13.00 6.77
N GLU A 47 18.43 11.93 6.00
CA GLU A 47 19.50 11.36 5.18
C GLU A 47 19.00 11.21 3.73
N ILE A 48 19.78 11.73 2.78
CA ILE A 48 19.45 11.62 1.36
C ILE A 48 20.07 10.34 0.81
N VAL A 49 19.25 9.53 0.16
CA VAL A 49 19.63 8.22 -0.39
C VAL A 49 19.41 8.18 -1.90
N PRO A 50 20.10 7.32 -2.65
CA PRO A 50 19.82 7.13 -4.07
C PRO A 50 18.45 6.47 -4.29
N ALA A 51 18.06 6.33 -5.56
CA ALA A 51 16.85 5.59 -5.91
C ALA A 51 16.92 4.13 -5.42
N VAL A 52 15.77 3.54 -5.05
CA VAL A 52 15.66 2.19 -4.44
C VAL A 52 16.33 1.07 -5.25
N TYR A 53 16.45 1.21 -6.57
CA TYR A 53 17.13 0.26 -7.45
C TYR A 53 18.63 0.56 -7.69
N ALA A 54 19.22 1.49 -6.94
CA ALA A 54 20.67 1.72 -7.01
C ALA A 54 21.41 0.56 -6.32
N GLU A 55 22.55 0.14 -6.90
CA GLU A 55 23.31 -1.01 -6.41
C GLU A 55 23.75 -0.88 -4.95
N ASN A 56 24.07 0.34 -4.53
CA ASN A 56 24.51 0.65 -3.15
C ASN A 56 23.39 1.03 -2.19
N TYR A 57 22.11 0.95 -2.61
CA TYR A 57 20.97 1.43 -1.81
C TYR A 57 20.88 0.75 -0.43
N ILE A 58 20.93 -0.57 -0.39
CA ILE A 58 20.80 -1.36 0.84
C ILE A 58 22.01 -1.16 1.76
N GLU A 59 23.21 -1.10 1.22
CA GLU A 59 24.41 -0.89 2.05
C GLU A 59 24.40 0.50 2.69
N LEU A 60 24.02 1.53 1.92
CA LEU A 60 23.89 2.88 2.47
C LEU A 60 22.80 2.96 3.55
N LEU A 61 21.64 2.31 3.31
CA LEU A 61 20.56 2.29 4.29
C LEU A 61 20.99 1.58 5.59
N LYS A 62 21.80 0.50 5.46
CA LYS A 62 22.39 -0.20 6.60
C LYS A 62 23.39 0.69 7.36
N GLU A 63 24.24 1.43 6.65
CA GLU A 63 25.17 2.41 7.28
C GLU A 63 24.41 3.47 8.07
N ILE A 64 23.30 4.00 7.51
CA ILE A 64 22.42 4.95 8.21
C ILE A 64 21.85 4.32 9.49
N CYS A 65 21.41 3.06 9.42
CA CYS A 65 20.88 2.35 10.59
C CYS A 65 21.92 2.21 11.69
N ILE A 66 23.15 1.86 11.34
CA ILE A 66 24.28 1.76 12.31
C ILE A 66 24.60 3.13 12.89
N LYS A 67 24.77 4.15 12.02
CA LYS A 67 25.13 5.53 12.40
C LYS A 67 24.16 6.13 13.42
N HIS A 68 22.87 5.86 13.25
CA HIS A 68 21.82 6.45 14.06
C HIS A 68 21.19 5.47 15.07
N SER A 69 21.76 4.27 15.24
CA SER A 69 21.26 3.22 16.15
C SER A 69 19.76 3.00 15.96
N VAL A 70 19.36 2.71 14.70
CA VAL A 70 17.95 2.54 14.32
C VAL A 70 17.42 1.22 14.88
N ASP A 71 16.31 1.28 15.63
CA ASP A 71 15.63 0.10 16.16
C ASP A 71 14.69 -0.56 15.13
N ALA A 72 14.08 0.25 14.27
CA ALA A 72 13.15 -0.27 13.25
C ALA A 72 13.13 0.58 11.98
N ILE A 73 12.91 -0.09 10.83
CA ILE A 73 12.65 0.53 9.52
C ILE A 73 11.20 0.29 9.14
N ILE A 74 10.54 1.36 8.68
CA ILE A 74 9.19 1.34 8.09
C ILE A 74 9.28 1.90 6.68
N SER A 75 8.99 1.08 5.67
CA SER A 75 8.93 1.53 4.27
C SER A 75 7.55 2.11 3.92
N LEU A 76 7.56 3.19 3.14
CA LEU A 76 6.36 3.85 2.65
C LEU A 76 6.17 3.74 1.13
N ASN A 77 6.92 2.85 0.48
CA ASN A 77 6.94 2.72 -0.99
C ASN A 77 6.86 1.25 -1.43
N ASP A 78 5.87 0.93 -2.25
CA ASP A 78 5.64 -0.42 -2.76
C ASP A 78 6.85 -1.00 -3.52
N LEU A 79 7.63 -0.17 -4.24
CA LEU A 79 8.82 -0.61 -4.97
C LEU A 79 10.00 -0.98 -4.05
N GLU A 80 10.02 -0.46 -2.83
CA GLU A 80 11.06 -0.75 -1.83
C GLU A 80 10.79 -2.03 -1.05
N LEU A 81 9.50 -2.39 -0.85
CA LEU A 81 9.12 -3.53 -0.02
C LEU A 81 9.83 -4.84 -0.38
N PRO A 82 9.89 -5.28 -1.66
CA PRO A 82 10.59 -6.51 -2.02
C PRO A 82 12.10 -6.41 -1.80
N ILE A 83 12.69 -5.22 -1.95
CA ILE A 83 14.12 -5.00 -1.75
C ILE A 83 14.48 -5.15 -0.26
N LEU A 84 13.69 -4.54 0.63
CA LEU A 84 13.87 -4.67 2.08
C LEU A 84 13.59 -6.09 2.57
N ALA A 85 12.54 -6.73 2.08
CA ALA A 85 12.20 -8.09 2.49
C ALA A 85 13.31 -9.09 2.12
N ASN A 86 13.89 -8.99 0.93
CA ASN A 86 15.00 -9.83 0.47
C ASN A 86 16.31 -9.58 1.24
N ASN A 87 16.48 -8.39 1.81
CA ASN A 87 17.68 -8.02 2.55
C ASN A 87 17.46 -7.89 4.07
N ARG A 88 16.29 -8.34 4.57
CA ARG A 88 15.90 -8.26 5.98
C ARG A 88 17.02 -8.72 6.94
N TYR A 89 17.66 -9.85 6.65
CA TYR A 89 18.72 -10.43 7.46
C TYR A 89 19.88 -9.48 7.70
N LYS A 90 20.24 -8.62 6.72
CA LYS A 90 21.33 -7.64 6.84
C LYS A 90 21.06 -6.58 7.90
N PHE A 91 19.79 -6.24 8.12
CA PHE A 91 19.36 -5.27 9.13
C PHE A 91 19.20 -5.94 10.49
N GLU A 92 18.66 -7.17 10.53
CA GLU A 92 18.52 -7.94 11.76
C GLU A 92 19.88 -8.27 12.39
N GLU A 93 20.92 -8.54 11.59
CA GLU A 93 22.31 -8.72 12.06
C GLU A 93 22.87 -7.51 12.83
N ILE A 94 22.40 -6.31 12.56
CA ILE A 94 22.80 -5.08 13.25
C ILE A 94 21.78 -4.63 14.31
N GLY A 95 20.77 -5.45 14.61
CA GLY A 95 19.76 -5.18 15.62
C GLY A 95 18.59 -4.30 15.14
N THR A 96 18.50 -3.99 13.86
CA THR A 96 17.41 -3.18 13.29
C THR A 96 16.30 -4.08 12.77
N LYS A 97 15.06 -3.90 13.27
CA LYS A 97 13.87 -4.65 12.83
C LYS A 97 13.27 -4.05 11.55
N VAL A 98 13.05 -4.85 10.54
CA VAL A 98 12.41 -4.42 9.29
C VAL A 98 10.91 -4.68 9.36
N ILE A 99 10.08 -3.62 9.45
CA ILE A 99 8.61 -3.70 9.50
C ILE A 99 8.05 -3.75 8.09
N VAL A 100 8.32 -4.85 7.43
CA VAL A 100 7.86 -5.19 6.07
C VAL A 100 7.42 -6.65 6.08
N SER A 101 6.37 -7.01 5.37
CA SER A 101 5.89 -8.39 5.28
C SER A 101 6.90 -9.33 4.61
N SER A 102 6.67 -10.63 4.65
CA SER A 102 7.51 -11.62 3.95
C SER A 102 7.44 -11.44 2.44
N MET A 103 8.43 -11.99 1.73
CA MET A 103 8.43 -11.96 0.25
C MET A 103 7.19 -12.59 -0.36
N ASP A 104 6.68 -13.70 0.20
CA ASP A 104 5.47 -14.35 -0.29
C ASP A 104 4.25 -13.42 -0.21
N VAL A 105 4.10 -12.70 0.89
CA VAL A 105 3.03 -11.70 1.06
C VAL A 105 3.18 -10.55 0.06
N ILE A 106 4.40 -10.03 -0.08
CA ILE A 106 4.68 -8.91 -0.99
C ILE A 106 4.44 -9.33 -2.43
N ASP A 107 4.86 -10.52 -2.83
CA ASP A 107 4.68 -11.04 -4.18
C ASP A 107 3.19 -11.20 -4.54
N ILE A 108 2.36 -11.69 -3.59
CA ILE A 108 0.91 -11.74 -3.76
C ILE A 108 0.31 -10.33 -3.90
N CYS A 109 0.72 -9.38 -3.06
CA CYS A 109 0.11 -8.05 -3.03
C CYS A 109 0.58 -7.16 -4.20
N PHE A 110 1.85 -7.27 -4.58
CA PHE A 110 2.45 -6.42 -5.60
C PHE A 110 2.01 -6.80 -7.03
N ASP A 111 1.73 -8.08 -7.27
CA ASP A 111 1.22 -8.61 -8.53
C ASP A 111 -0.31 -8.73 -8.49
N LYS A 112 -1.02 -7.83 -9.17
CA LYS A 112 -2.49 -7.81 -9.18
C LYS A 112 -3.14 -9.10 -9.70
N TYR A 113 -2.44 -9.85 -10.56
CA TYR A 113 -2.91 -11.16 -11.01
C TYR A 113 -2.80 -12.20 -9.89
N LYS A 114 -1.66 -12.26 -9.20
CA LYS A 114 -1.49 -13.12 -8.02
C LYS A 114 -2.45 -12.74 -6.88
N THR A 115 -2.73 -11.45 -6.71
CA THR A 115 -3.79 -10.99 -5.79
C THR A 115 -5.13 -11.64 -6.14
N SER A 116 -5.53 -11.63 -7.41
CA SER A 116 -6.81 -12.24 -7.82
C SER A 116 -6.83 -13.76 -7.64
N GLU A 117 -5.72 -14.45 -7.90
CA GLU A 117 -5.60 -15.90 -7.63
C GLU A 117 -5.68 -16.21 -6.14
N PHE A 118 -4.99 -15.42 -5.29
CA PHE A 118 -5.03 -15.56 -3.84
C PHE A 118 -6.47 -15.38 -3.32
N LEU A 119 -7.15 -14.31 -3.75
CA LEU A 119 -8.54 -14.03 -3.34
C LEU A 119 -9.48 -15.15 -3.74
N SER A 120 -9.36 -15.67 -4.95
CA SER A 120 -10.14 -16.82 -5.43
C SER A 120 -9.92 -18.08 -4.56
N LYS A 121 -8.66 -18.36 -4.18
CA LYS A 121 -8.32 -19.52 -3.31
C LYS A 121 -8.96 -19.42 -1.92
N ILE A 122 -9.15 -18.21 -1.39
CA ILE A 122 -9.79 -18.00 -0.09
C ILE A 122 -11.30 -17.71 -0.19
N GLY A 123 -11.89 -17.86 -1.39
CA GLY A 123 -13.33 -17.70 -1.62
C GLY A 123 -13.82 -16.25 -1.62
N LEU A 124 -12.95 -15.27 -1.91
CA LEU A 124 -13.29 -13.86 -2.04
C LEU A 124 -13.34 -13.44 -3.50
N ASN A 125 -14.27 -12.52 -3.82
CA ASN A 125 -14.39 -11.98 -5.16
C ASN A 125 -13.31 -10.94 -5.45
N SER A 126 -12.78 -10.99 -6.68
CA SER A 126 -12.04 -9.92 -7.33
C SER A 126 -12.60 -9.70 -8.74
N PRO A 127 -12.40 -8.54 -9.38
CA PRO A 127 -12.78 -8.38 -10.77
C PRO A 127 -12.10 -9.42 -11.65
N LYS A 128 -12.79 -9.98 -12.65
CA LYS A 128 -12.19 -10.92 -13.61
C LYS A 128 -10.97 -10.30 -14.25
N THR A 129 -9.83 -10.99 -14.17
CA THR A 129 -8.52 -10.45 -14.54
C THR A 129 -7.83 -11.36 -15.55
N PHE A 130 -7.34 -10.78 -16.63
CA PHE A 130 -6.62 -11.45 -17.72
C PHE A 130 -5.24 -10.82 -17.89
N ILE A 131 -4.19 -11.65 -18.00
CA ILE A 131 -2.82 -11.20 -18.29
C ILE A 131 -2.48 -11.31 -19.78
N SER A 132 -3.18 -12.17 -20.52
CA SER A 132 -3.04 -12.30 -21.96
C SER A 132 -4.07 -11.44 -22.67
N TYR A 133 -3.60 -10.64 -23.66
CA TYR A 133 -4.48 -9.87 -24.52
C TYR A 133 -5.42 -10.78 -25.31
N GLU A 134 -4.91 -11.91 -25.81
CA GLU A 134 -5.66 -12.87 -26.60
C GLU A 134 -6.76 -13.55 -25.77
N GLU A 135 -6.47 -13.93 -24.52
CA GLU A 135 -7.47 -14.51 -23.60
C GLU A 135 -8.58 -13.51 -23.31
N ALA A 136 -8.24 -12.23 -23.08
CA ALA A 136 -9.22 -11.18 -22.85
C ALA A 136 -10.13 -10.96 -24.08
N ILE A 137 -9.57 -10.97 -25.30
CA ILE A 137 -10.35 -10.89 -26.55
C ILE A 137 -11.30 -12.08 -26.69
N ILE A 138 -10.85 -13.29 -26.37
CA ILE A 138 -11.69 -14.50 -26.39
C ILE A 138 -12.82 -14.37 -25.37
N ALA A 139 -12.54 -13.91 -24.16
CA ALA A 139 -13.52 -13.72 -23.10
C ALA A 139 -14.56 -12.64 -23.48
N LEU A 140 -14.14 -11.53 -24.10
CA LEU A 140 -15.03 -10.49 -24.61
C LEU A 140 -15.97 -11.02 -25.70
N ARG A 141 -15.45 -11.79 -26.65
CA ARG A 141 -16.26 -12.40 -27.73
C ARG A 141 -17.26 -13.44 -27.22
N LYS A 142 -16.93 -14.16 -26.14
CA LYS A 142 -17.82 -15.12 -25.49
C LYS A 142 -18.82 -14.48 -24.53
N GLY A 143 -18.62 -13.21 -24.16
CA GLY A 143 -19.43 -12.50 -23.16
C GLY A 143 -19.05 -12.79 -21.70
N ASP A 144 -17.95 -13.49 -21.45
CA ASP A 144 -17.39 -13.77 -20.13
C ASP A 144 -16.76 -12.52 -19.50
N LEU A 145 -16.21 -11.63 -20.35
CA LEU A 145 -15.82 -10.26 -20.04
C LEU A 145 -16.70 -9.33 -20.87
N LYS A 146 -17.02 -8.14 -20.37
CA LYS A 146 -17.86 -7.14 -21.05
C LYS A 146 -17.20 -5.78 -21.04
N PHE A 147 -17.50 -4.98 -22.07
CA PHE A 147 -17.16 -3.55 -22.05
C PHE A 147 -18.11 -2.75 -21.12
N PRO A 148 -17.61 -1.66 -20.50
CA PRO A 148 -16.21 -1.23 -20.55
C PRO A 148 -15.28 -2.19 -19.80
N ALA A 149 -14.00 -2.25 -20.21
CA ALA A 149 -12.96 -3.03 -19.58
C ALA A 149 -11.80 -2.13 -19.13
N ILE A 150 -11.13 -2.50 -18.05
CA ILE A 150 -9.96 -1.77 -17.52
C ILE A 150 -8.69 -2.35 -18.13
N ILE A 151 -7.77 -1.47 -18.54
CA ILE A 151 -6.40 -1.82 -18.87
C ILE A 151 -5.52 -1.12 -17.83
N LYS A 152 -4.65 -1.87 -17.16
CA LYS A 152 -3.76 -1.32 -16.12
C LYS A 152 -2.44 -2.09 -16.02
N PRO A 153 -1.39 -1.47 -15.46
CA PRO A 153 -0.16 -2.19 -15.13
C PRO A 153 -0.43 -3.32 -14.15
N ARG A 154 0.20 -4.47 -14.39
CA ARG A 154 0.17 -5.63 -13.50
C ARG A 154 0.78 -5.31 -12.14
N TRP A 155 1.88 -4.54 -12.13
CA TRP A 155 2.58 -4.08 -10.94
C TRP A 155 2.44 -2.56 -10.78
N GLY A 156 2.57 -2.07 -9.55
CA GLY A 156 2.50 -0.65 -9.21
C GLY A 156 1.20 -0.26 -8.51
N SER A 157 1.18 0.95 -7.97
CA SER A 157 0.12 1.52 -7.15
C SER A 157 -0.21 2.96 -7.59
N GLY A 158 -1.21 3.59 -6.94
CA GLY A 158 -1.52 5.01 -7.14
C GLY A 158 -2.21 5.33 -8.46
N SER A 159 -2.97 4.41 -9.03
CA SER A 159 -3.77 4.59 -10.26
C SER A 159 -2.95 5.00 -11.50
N ILE A 160 -1.64 4.74 -11.52
CA ILE A 160 -0.76 5.09 -12.64
C ILE A 160 -1.03 4.15 -13.81
N GLY A 161 -1.39 4.72 -14.96
CA GLY A 161 -1.55 3.96 -16.20
C GLY A 161 -2.84 3.10 -16.25
N ILE A 162 -3.91 3.54 -15.58
CA ILE A 162 -5.24 2.94 -15.71
C ILE A 162 -5.97 3.61 -16.86
N GLU A 163 -6.47 2.81 -17.80
CA GLU A 163 -7.29 3.27 -18.94
C GLU A 163 -8.57 2.42 -19.02
N ILE A 164 -9.61 2.97 -19.60
CA ILE A 164 -10.92 2.32 -19.78
C ILE A 164 -11.19 2.20 -21.27
N ALA A 165 -11.33 0.97 -21.74
CA ALA A 165 -11.74 0.66 -23.10
C ALA A 165 -13.25 0.41 -23.17
N TYR A 166 -13.93 1.05 -24.11
CA TYR A 166 -15.38 0.93 -24.29
C TYR A 166 -15.77 -0.03 -25.42
N ASP A 167 -14.80 -0.37 -26.29
CA ASP A 167 -14.96 -1.31 -27.39
C ASP A 167 -13.61 -1.97 -27.76
N PHE A 168 -13.60 -2.76 -28.83
CA PHE A 168 -12.39 -3.47 -29.29
C PHE A 168 -11.32 -2.52 -29.87
N GLU A 169 -11.72 -1.41 -30.50
CA GLU A 169 -10.79 -0.43 -31.06
C GLU A 169 -10.08 0.33 -29.94
N ASP A 170 -10.82 0.82 -28.95
CA ASP A 170 -10.26 1.43 -27.73
C ASP A 170 -9.28 0.47 -27.07
N LEU A 171 -9.67 -0.80 -26.90
CA LEU A 171 -8.85 -1.80 -26.23
C LEU A 171 -7.50 -1.98 -26.91
N GLU A 172 -7.48 -2.11 -28.25
CA GLU A 172 -6.25 -2.27 -29.02
C GLU A 172 -5.34 -1.04 -28.93
N ILE A 173 -5.90 0.14 -29.15
CA ILE A 173 -5.17 1.41 -29.11
C ILE A 173 -4.55 1.66 -27.72
N LEU A 174 -5.35 1.55 -26.68
CA LEU A 174 -4.93 1.83 -25.30
C LEU A 174 -3.95 0.78 -24.78
N TYR A 175 -4.14 -0.50 -25.13
CA TYR A 175 -3.22 -1.56 -24.74
C TYR A 175 -1.81 -1.31 -25.33
N ASN A 176 -1.73 -1.03 -26.63
CA ASN A 176 -0.47 -0.75 -27.30
C ASN A 176 0.21 0.54 -26.78
N TYR A 177 -0.61 1.58 -26.53
CA TYR A 177 -0.11 2.82 -25.93
C TYR A 177 0.48 2.59 -24.56
N LEU A 178 -0.22 1.90 -23.66
CA LEU A 178 0.24 1.61 -22.30
C LEU A 178 1.47 0.71 -22.31
N LYS A 179 1.53 -0.31 -23.15
CA LYS A 179 2.69 -1.19 -23.29
C LYS A 179 3.96 -0.38 -23.63
N LYS A 180 3.84 0.55 -24.56
CA LYS A 180 4.93 1.46 -24.94
C LYS A 180 5.28 2.46 -23.82
N LYS A 181 4.29 2.97 -23.09
CA LYS A 181 4.50 3.90 -21.95
C LYS A 181 5.23 3.20 -20.80
N LEU A 182 4.82 1.97 -20.45
CA LEU A 182 5.42 1.20 -19.36
C LEU A 182 6.87 0.84 -19.63
N SER A 183 7.23 0.46 -20.87
CA SER A 183 8.61 0.12 -21.22
C SER A 183 9.61 1.27 -21.00
N ARG A 184 9.12 2.51 -20.86
CA ARG A 184 9.90 3.73 -20.61
C ARG A 184 9.82 4.22 -19.15
N SER A 185 9.08 3.54 -18.31
CA SER A 185 8.86 3.93 -16.91
C SER A 185 9.73 3.12 -15.95
N ILE A 186 9.82 3.57 -14.68
CA ILE A 186 10.50 2.83 -13.61
C ILE A 186 9.86 1.46 -13.36
N LEU A 187 8.59 1.29 -13.72
CA LEU A 187 7.88 0.01 -13.58
C LEU A 187 8.44 -1.08 -14.49
N SER A 188 9.16 -0.72 -15.57
CA SER A 188 9.89 -1.69 -16.40
C SER A 188 10.98 -2.44 -15.61
N LYS A 189 11.51 -1.86 -14.53
CA LYS A 189 12.48 -2.50 -13.64
C LYS A 189 11.82 -3.46 -12.63
N ALA A 190 10.56 -3.24 -12.33
CA ALA A 190 9.77 -4.10 -11.44
C ALA A 190 9.20 -5.33 -12.17
N SER A 191 9.20 -5.32 -13.52
CA SER A 191 8.61 -6.34 -14.39
C SER A 191 9.65 -6.93 -15.33
N ILE A 192 9.91 -8.22 -15.21
CA ILE A 192 10.83 -8.97 -16.12
C ILE A 192 10.03 -9.67 -17.23
N SER A 193 8.67 -9.65 -17.22
CA SER A 193 7.83 -10.41 -18.13
C SER A 193 7.22 -9.56 -19.24
N GLU A 194 6.93 -10.20 -20.40
CA GLU A 194 6.20 -9.59 -21.51
C GLU A 194 4.76 -9.19 -21.11
N ASP A 195 4.21 -9.82 -20.06
CA ASP A 195 2.85 -9.62 -19.56
C ASP A 195 2.80 -8.51 -18.49
N SER A 196 3.16 -7.30 -18.91
CA SER A 196 3.23 -6.14 -18.02
C SER A 196 1.89 -5.42 -17.78
N LEU A 197 0.85 -5.80 -18.54
CA LEU A 197 -0.50 -5.23 -18.48
C LEU A 197 -1.52 -6.29 -18.07
N LEU A 198 -2.57 -5.83 -17.42
CA LEU A 198 -3.79 -6.59 -17.14
C LEU A 198 -4.94 -5.98 -17.91
N ILE A 199 -5.86 -6.85 -18.37
CA ILE A 199 -7.20 -6.48 -18.80
C ILE A 199 -8.17 -7.02 -17.76
N GLN A 200 -9.03 -6.15 -17.22
CA GLN A 200 -9.86 -6.48 -16.06
C GLN A 200 -11.30 -6.02 -16.25
N GLU A 201 -12.23 -6.74 -15.62
CA GLU A 201 -13.62 -6.35 -15.52
C GLU A 201 -13.75 -4.96 -14.89
N TYR A 202 -14.57 -4.11 -15.51
CA TYR A 202 -14.93 -2.81 -14.95
C TYR A 202 -16.06 -2.99 -13.92
N ILE A 203 -15.76 -2.70 -12.67
CA ILE A 203 -16.75 -2.68 -11.60
C ILE A 203 -17.17 -1.23 -11.36
N ASN A 204 -18.43 -0.91 -11.63
CA ASN A 204 -18.99 0.41 -11.37
C ASN A 204 -19.81 0.38 -10.08
N GLY A 205 -19.36 1.09 -9.07
CA GLY A 205 -20.05 1.15 -7.79
C GLY A 205 -19.28 1.92 -6.71
N PRO A 206 -19.83 2.00 -5.51
CA PRO A 206 -19.15 2.62 -4.38
C PRO A 206 -17.82 1.95 -4.07
N GLU A 207 -16.84 2.77 -3.70
CA GLU A 207 -15.50 2.31 -3.33
C GLU A 207 -15.26 2.46 -1.82
N PHE A 208 -14.63 1.43 -1.25
CA PHE A 208 -14.26 1.37 0.16
C PHE A 208 -12.77 1.14 0.28
N GLY A 209 -12.16 1.83 1.24
CA GLY A 209 -10.79 1.58 1.65
C GLY A 209 -10.78 0.89 3.01
N LEU A 210 -9.92 -0.09 3.20
CA LEU A 210 -9.71 -0.76 4.47
C LEU A 210 -8.29 -0.55 4.94
N ASP A 211 -8.13 -0.36 6.25
CA ASP A 211 -6.87 -0.65 6.93
C ASP A 211 -7.08 -1.97 7.67
N ILE A 212 -6.42 -3.01 7.18
CA ILE A 212 -6.42 -4.34 7.79
C ILE A 212 -5.14 -4.43 8.64
N MET A 213 -5.30 -4.67 9.92
CA MET A 213 -4.23 -4.55 10.91
C MET A 213 -3.91 -5.91 11.50
N ASN A 214 -2.66 -6.34 11.35
CA ASN A 214 -2.09 -7.50 12.03
C ASN A 214 -0.97 -7.05 12.96
N ASP A 215 -0.60 -7.90 13.90
CA ASP A 215 0.61 -7.70 14.71
C ASP A 215 1.89 -8.00 13.89
N LEU A 216 3.04 -7.90 14.53
CA LEU A 216 4.33 -8.17 13.88
C LEU A 216 4.62 -9.69 13.69
N ASN A 217 3.71 -10.57 14.10
CA ASN A 217 3.73 -12.01 13.86
C ASN A 217 2.69 -12.43 12.82
N GLY A 218 1.91 -11.49 12.26
CA GLY A 218 0.87 -11.75 11.28
C GLY A 218 -0.48 -12.17 11.89
N GLU A 219 -0.68 -11.95 13.20
CA GLU A 219 -1.96 -12.26 13.85
C GLU A 219 -2.92 -11.07 13.76
N HIS A 220 -4.18 -11.36 13.43
CA HIS A 220 -5.20 -10.35 13.20
C HIS A 220 -5.52 -9.52 14.45
N CYS A 221 -5.50 -8.18 14.31
CA CYS A 221 -5.82 -7.24 15.36
C CYS A 221 -7.11 -6.45 15.11
N GLY A 222 -7.40 -6.07 13.86
CA GLY A 222 -8.60 -5.30 13.54
C GLY A 222 -8.73 -4.90 12.07
N VAL A 223 -9.90 -4.38 11.72
CA VAL A 223 -10.22 -3.82 10.39
C VAL A 223 -10.92 -2.49 10.58
N SER A 224 -10.39 -1.42 9.98
CA SER A 224 -11.05 -0.13 9.86
C SER A 224 -11.57 0.04 8.45
N ILE A 225 -12.83 0.44 8.30
CA ILE A 225 -13.53 0.56 7.02
C ILE A 225 -13.93 2.01 6.78
N LYS A 226 -13.67 2.49 5.57
CA LYS A 226 -14.05 3.82 5.14
C LYS A 226 -14.67 3.78 3.74
N LYS A 227 -15.84 4.39 3.57
CA LYS A 227 -16.44 4.63 2.26
C LYS A 227 -15.77 5.86 1.65
N LYS A 228 -15.20 5.72 0.46
CA LYS A 228 -14.59 6.83 -0.27
C LYS A 228 -15.69 7.70 -0.85
N LEU A 229 -15.64 9.01 -0.56
CA LEU A 229 -16.63 10.00 -1.03
C LEU A 229 -16.09 10.81 -2.19
N SER A 230 -14.78 11.04 -2.24
CA SER A 230 -14.10 11.64 -3.38
C SER A 230 -12.64 11.20 -3.45
N MET A 231 -12.12 11.20 -4.68
CA MET A 231 -10.72 10.90 -4.99
C MET A 231 -10.04 12.14 -5.58
N ARG A 232 -8.72 12.28 -5.33
CA ARG A 232 -7.88 13.32 -5.92
C ARG A 232 -6.51 12.75 -6.24
N ALA A 233 -6.11 12.82 -7.51
CA ALA A 233 -4.83 12.32 -8.01
C ALA A 233 -4.54 10.86 -7.62
N GLY A 234 -5.54 9.97 -7.68
CA GLY A 234 -5.39 8.55 -7.36
C GLY A 234 -5.40 8.22 -5.87
N GLU A 235 -5.62 9.20 -4.98
CA GLU A 235 -5.74 8.99 -3.54
C GLU A 235 -7.11 9.40 -3.01
N THR A 236 -7.53 8.80 -1.90
CA THR A 236 -8.75 9.20 -1.19
C THR A 236 -8.61 10.63 -0.68
N ASP A 237 -9.53 11.52 -1.09
CA ASP A 237 -9.58 12.92 -0.67
C ASP A 237 -10.61 13.18 0.43
N LYS A 238 -11.78 12.50 0.34
CA LYS A 238 -12.81 12.51 1.39
C LYS A 238 -13.30 11.10 1.65
N ALA A 239 -13.53 10.77 2.90
CA ALA A 239 -14.11 9.49 3.29
C ALA A 239 -14.91 9.60 4.57
N ILE A 240 -15.84 8.67 4.76
CA ILE A 240 -16.58 8.46 6.00
C ILE A 240 -16.26 7.07 6.55
N THR A 241 -15.92 7.00 7.83
CA THR A 241 -15.75 5.71 8.52
C THR A 241 -17.11 5.06 8.78
N ILE A 242 -17.21 3.77 8.50
CA ILE A 242 -18.45 3.01 8.60
C ILE A 242 -18.24 1.67 9.30
N GLU A 243 -19.33 1.06 9.77
CA GLU A 243 -19.41 -0.37 10.08
C GLU A 243 -20.12 -1.08 8.93
N ASN A 244 -19.55 -2.20 8.51
CA ASN A 244 -20.17 -3.13 7.54
C ASN A 244 -19.63 -4.54 7.83
N ALA A 245 -20.54 -5.45 8.19
CA ALA A 245 -20.17 -6.79 8.63
C ALA A 245 -19.54 -7.63 7.49
N ASP A 246 -20.03 -7.49 6.27
CA ASP A 246 -19.53 -8.26 5.12
C ASP A 246 -18.12 -7.79 4.73
N ILE A 247 -17.90 -6.48 4.66
CA ILE A 247 -16.57 -5.91 4.36
C ILE A 247 -15.58 -6.25 5.49
N LYS A 248 -16.03 -6.21 6.75
CA LYS A 248 -15.21 -6.59 7.90
C LYS A 248 -14.79 -8.06 7.82
N TYR A 249 -15.73 -8.94 7.46
CA TYR A 249 -15.44 -10.35 7.24
C TYR A 249 -14.41 -10.56 6.13
N ILE A 250 -14.53 -9.84 5.00
CA ILE A 250 -13.54 -9.86 3.92
C ILE A 250 -12.15 -9.49 4.45
N GLY A 251 -12.04 -8.38 5.18
CA GLY A 251 -10.78 -7.95 5.79
C GLY A 251 -10.19 -9.00 6.74
N GLN A 252 -11.01 -9.64 7.55
CA GLN A 252 -10.59 -10.72 8.45
C GLN A 252 -10.09 -11.96 7.68
N GLN A 253 -10.78 -12.37 6.60
CA GLN A 253 -10.33 -13.48 5.76
C GLN A 253 -8.99 -13.18 5.09
N ILE A 254 -8.79 -11.96 4.59
CA ILE A 254 -7.50 -11.53 4.05
C ILE A 254 -6.41 -11.59 5.14
N ALA A 255 -6.67 -11.02 6.32
CA ALA A 255 -5.70 -11.00 7.42
C ALA A 255 -5.23 -12.41 7.81
N HIS A 256 -6.19 -13.32 8.04
CA HIS A 256 -5.91 -14.69 8.50
C HIS A 256 -5.17 -15.54 7.46
N ASN A 257 -5.43 -15.34 6.17
CA ASN A 257 -4.84 -16.16 5.11
C ASN A 257 -3.56 -15.57 4.54
N LEU A 258 -3.45 -14.22 4.46
CA LEU A 258 -2.27 -13.54 3.93
C LEU A 258 -1.14 -13.45 4.95
N LYS A 259 -1.47 -13.28 6.24
CA LYS A 259 -0.49 -13.17 7.34
C LYS A 259 0.51 -12.01 7.14
N HIS A 260 0.05 -10.90 6.56
CA HIS A 260 0.84 -9.68 6.49
C HIS A 260 1.13 -9.15 7.90
N ILE A 261 2.15 -8.32 8.04
CA ILE A 261 2.46 -7.64 9.31
C ILE A 261 2.09 -6.16 9.24
N ALA A 262 1.77 -5.58 10.39
CA ALA A 262 1.39 -4.19 10.55
C ALA A 262 0.15 -3.81 9.73
N ASN A 263 0.20 -2.71 8.95
CA ASN A 263 -0.93 -2.21 8.20
C ASN A 263 -0.94 -2.72 6.76
N LEU A 264 -2.09 -3.21 6.31
CA LEU A 264 -2.38 -3.51 4.90
C LEU A 264 -3.49 -2.56 4.42
N ASP A 265 -3.20 -1.79 3.41
CA ASP A 265 -4.15 -0.93 2.70
C ASP A 265 -4.84 -1.76 1.62
N CYS A 266 -6.17 -1.84 1.66
CA CYS A 266 -6.98 -2.67 0.77
C CYS A 266 -8.12 -1.84 0.19
N ASP A 267 -8.34 -1.94 -1.12
CA ASP A 267 -9.44 -1.29 -1.83
C ASP A 267 -10.48 -2.31 -2.29
N ILE A 268 -11.77 -1.98 -2.06
CA ILE A 268 -12.92 -2.82 -2.39
C ILE A 268 -13.94 -1.98 -3.17
N LEU A 269 -14.52 -2.55 -4.22
CA LEU A 269 -15.72 -2.02 -4.90
C LEU A 269 -16.94 -2.86 -4.56
N GLU A 270 -18.09 -2.20 -4.49
CA GLU A 270 -19.39 -2.87 -4.37
C GLU A 270 -20.15 -2.78 -5.68
N LYS A 271 -20.77 -3.90 -6.09
CA LYS A 271 -21.68 -3.94 -7.25
C LYS A 271 -22.83 -4.90 -6.96
N ASN A 272 -24.07 -4.38 -6.95
CA ASN A 272 -25.27 -5.17 -6.71
C ASN A 272 -25.29 -5.96 -5.38
N GLY A 273 -24.69 -5.40 -4.33
CA GLY A 273 -24.58 -6.06 -3.03
C GLY A 273 -23.43 -7.07 -2.90
N GLU A 274 -22.63 -7.24 -3.94
CA GLU A 274 -21.41 -8.05 -3.90
C GLU A 274 -20.17 -7.16 -3.81
N TYR A 275 -19.14 -7.63 -3.10
CA TYR A 275 -17.90 -6.90 -2.87
C TYR A 275 -16.75 -7.54 -3.65
N TYR A 276 -15.94 -6.71 -4.29
CA TYR A 276 -14.82 -7.10 -5.13
C TYR A 276 -13.54 -6.43 -4.63
N VAL A 277 -12.57 -7.21 -4.18
CA VAL A 277 -11.26 -6.70 -3.75
C VAL A 277 -10.43 -6.34 -4.98
N LEU A 278 -9.94 -5.10 -5.04
CA LEU A 278 -9.21 -4.55 -6.18
C LEU A 278 -7.71 -4.72 -6.08
N GLU A 279 -7.17 -4.38 -4.89
CA GLU A 279 -5.73 -4.40 -4.62
C GLU A 279 -5.44 -4.51 -3.13
N LEU A 280 -4.26 -5.02 -2.84
CA LEU A 280 -3.69 -5.16 -1.50
C LEU A 280 -2.32 -4.50 -1.48
N ASN A 281 -2.08 -3.59 -0.53
CA ASN A 281 -0.80 -2.90 -0.41
C ASN A 281 -0.27 -3.09 1.02
N PRO A 282 0.75 -3.94 1.28
CA PRO A 282 1.20 -4.32 2.62
C PRO A 282 2.08 -3.22 3.26
N ARG A 283 1.51 -2.04 3.39
CA ARG A 283 2.10 -0.82 3.98
C ARG A 283 0.99 0.16 4.36
N PHE A 284 1.34 1.25 5.03
CA PHE A 284 0.42 2.37 5.24
C PHE A 284 -0.03 2.98 3.90
N GLY A 285 -1.34 3.05 3.67
CA GLY A 285 -1.95 3.65 2.50
C GLY A 285 -2.18 5.15 2.63
N GLY A 286 -2.51 5.80 1.49
CA GLY A 286 -2.97 7.19 1.49
C GLY A 286 -4.31 7.38 2.22
N GLY A 287 -5.05 6.30 2.47
CA GLY A 287 -6.29 6.26 3.24
C GLY A 287 -6.11 6.14 4.75
N TYR A 288 -4.93 5.80 5.26
CA TYR A 288 -4.71 5.59 6.70
C TYR A 288 -5.06 6.81 7.59
N PRO A 289 -4.83 8.07 7.18
CA PRO A 289 -5.22 9.22 8.00
C PRO A 289 -6.70 9.22 8.43
N PHE A 290 -7.60 8.75 7.57
CA PHE A 290 -9.03 8.67 7.89
C PHE A 290 -9.31 7.68 9.02
N SER A 291 -8.57 6.58 9.09
CA SER A 291 -8.64 5.61 10.19
C SER A 291 -8.00 6.16 11.46
N HIS A 292 -6.86 6.84 11.34
CA HIS A 292 -6.15 7.43 12.48
C HIS A 292 -6.97 8.52 13.17
N GLU A 293 -7.49 9.48 12.41
CA GLU A 293 -8.34 10.54 12.93
C GLU A 293 -9.67 10.01 13.50
N ALA A 294 -10.07 8.80 13.11
CA ALA A 294 -11.17 8.06 13.70
C ALA A 294 -10.76 7.17 14.90
N CYS A 295 -9.59 7.42 15.50
CA CYS A 295 -9.05 6.77 16.70
C CYS A 295 -8.33 5.42 16.49
N VAL A 296 -8.14 4.95 15.28
CA VAL A 296 -7.19 3.85 15.02
C VAL A 296 -5.77 4.34 15.25
N ASN A 297 -4.99 3.65 16.07
CA ASN A 297 -3.63 4.08 16.39
C ASN A 297 -2.61 2.96 16.17
N MET A 298 -2.33 2.66 14.90
CA MET A 298 -1.34 1.67 14.50
C MET A 298 0.11 2.09 14.84
N PRO A 299 0.50 3.38 14.79
CA PRO A 299 1.78 3.85 15.31
C PRO A 299 2.02 3.43 16.74
N LYS A 300 1.06 3.67 17.64
CA LYS A 300 1.11 3.23 19.05
C LYS A 300 1.28 1.73 19.18
N ALA A 301 0.51 0.96 18.41
CA ALA A 301 0.59 -0.49 18.42
C ALA A 301 1.98 -0.99 18.00
N ILE A 302 2.55 -0.46 16.90
CA ILE A 302 3.89 -0.83 16.43
C ILE A 302 4.95 -0.48 17.48
N ILE A 303 4.90 0.71 18.07
CA ILE A 303 5.83 1.13 19.13
C ILE A 303 5.74 0.20 20.36
N SER A 304 4.51 -0.18 20.76
CA SER A 304 4.31 -1.13 21.86
C SER A 304 4.96 -2.49 21.56
N TRP A 305 4.71 -3.05 20.38
CA TRP A 305 5.32 -4.32 19.97
C TRP A 305 6.85 -4.25 19.88
N LEU A 306 7.41 -3.13 19.43
CA LEU A 306 8.86 -2.92 19.42
C LEU A 306 9.45 -2.88 20.83
N LYS A 307 8.67 -2.45 21.82
CA LYS A 307 9.01 -2.49 23.24
C LYS A 307 8.70 -3.83 23.92
N ASN A 308 8.21 -4.83 23.17
CA ASN A 308 7.69 -6.10 23.68
C ASN A 308 6.50 -5.93 24.65
N GLU A 309 5.69 -4.88 24.42
CA GLU A 309 4.47 -4.58 25.16
C GLU A 309 3.23 -4.94 24.33
N MET A 310 2.13 -5.27 24.99
CA MET A 310 0.84 -5.51 24.32
C MET A 310 0.08 -4.20 24.17
N PRO A 311 -0.25 -3.76 22.94
CA PRO A 311 -1.05 -2.55 22.75
C PRO A 311 -2.49 -2.75 23.22
N SER A 312 -3.13 -1.65 23.60
CA SER A 312 -4.57 -1.67 23.91
C SER A 312 -5.38 -2.06 22.67
N LYS A 313 -6.42 -2.86 22.85
CA LYS A 313 -7.37 -3.22 21.78
C LYS A 313 -8.02 -1.99 21.13
N SER A 314 -8.13 -0.87 21.85
CA SER A 314 -8.64 0.39 21.33
C SER A 314 -7.81 0.93 20.15
N CYS A 315 -6.53 0.57 20.03
CA CYS A 315 -5.68 0.96 18.90
C CYS A 315 -6.20 0.47 17.54
N PHE A 316 -7.07 -0.53 17.54
CA PHE A 316 -7.56 -1.19 16.32
C PHE A 316 -9.05 -0.92 16.03
N ILE A 317 -9.68 -0.02 16.80
CA ILE A 317 -11.11 0.26 16.71
C ILE A 317 -11.33 1.70 16.25
N ALA A 318 -11.95 1.86 15.07
CA ALA A 318 -12.31 3.16 14.55
C ALA A 318 -13.67 3.64 15.12
N ASN A 319 -13.77 4.93 15.42
CA ASN A 319 -15.06 5.58 15.59
C ASN A 319 -15.76 5.67 14.23
N THR A 320 -16.99 5.19 14.15
CA THR A 320 -17.77 5.19 12.92
C THR A 320 -18.55 6.48 12.70
N ASN A 321 -19.06 6.67 11.48
CA ASN A 321 -19.83 7.85 11.06
C ASN A 321 -19.04 9.17 11.23
N LYS A 322 -17.72 9.11 11.12
CA LYS A 322 -16.84 10.27 11.07
C LYS A 322 -16.43 10.56 9.64
N THR A 323 -16.74 11.76 9.18
CA THR A 323 -16.37 12.22 7.83
C THR A 323 -15.19 13.15 7.92
N PHE A 324 -14.16 12.86 7.13
CA PHE A 324 -12.96 13.68 7.03
C PHE A 324 -12.66 14.02 5.57
N ALA A 325 -11.98 15.13 5.37
CA ALA A 325 -11.44 15.56 4.09
C ALA A 325 -9.98 15.95 4.24
N LYS A 326 -9.14 15.60 3.25
CA LYS A 326 -7.76 16.06 3.18
C LYS A 326 -7.73 17.55 2.81
N CYS A 327 -6.75 18.27 3.34
CA CYS A 327 -6.41 19.60 2.91
C CYS A 327 -4.90 19.68 2.69
N ASP A 328 -4.49 20.53 1.75
CA ASP A 328 -3.08 20.77 1.49
C ASP A 328 -2.54 21.80 2.48
N ILE A 329 -1.33 21.56 2.97
CA ILE A 329 -0.57 22.51 3.76
C ILE A 329 0.77 22.76 3.08
N LEU A 330 1.25 24.02 3.13
CA LEU A 330 2.57 24.35 2.67
C LEU A 330 3.59 24.09 3.78
N VAL A 331 4.70 23.47 3.42
CA VAL A 331 5.86 23.29 4.29
C VAL A 331 7.09 23.89 3.64
N ASN A 332 7.95 24.51 4.44
CA ASN A 332 9.23 24.98 3.95
C ASN A 332 10.18 23.80 3.80
N VAL A 333 10.62 23.51 2.60
CA VAL A 333 11.59 22.46 2.26
C VAL A 333 12.96 23.02 1.84
N SER A 334 13.19 24.33 2.02
CA SER A 334 14.50 24.93 1.81
C SER A 334 15.43 24.49 2.95
N ASN A 335 16.59 24.00 2.61
CA ASN A 335 17.69 23.73 3.53
C ASN A 335 18.38 25.02 3.94
#